data_0d96e728dce352fdff0a1d2b9e7ddc23
#
_entry.id   0d96e728dce352fdff0a1d2b9e7ddc23
#
_cell.length_a   1.000
_cell.length_b   1.000
_cell.length_c   1.000
_cell.angle_alpha   90.00
_cell.angle_beta   90.00
_cell.angle_gamma   90.00
#
_symmetry.space_group_name_H-M   'P 1'
#
loop_
_entity.id
_entity.type
_entity.pdbx_description
1 polymer ?
#
loop_
_entity_poly.entity_id
_entity_poly.type
_entity_poly.pdbx_seq_one_letter_code
_entity_poly.pdbx_strand_id
1 'polypeptide(L)'
;MSEPLILDAPNADACIIWLHGLGADRTDFKPVAEALQMVLPSTRFILPQAPSQAVTVNGGWVMPSWYDILAFSPARAIDEDQLNASADQVIALIDEQRAKGIAAERIILAGFSQGGAVVLHTAFRRYAQPLGGVLALSTYAPTFDDLALDERHKR
;
A
#
# COMPACT_ATOMS: atom_id res chain seq x y z
N MET A 1 -4.95 10.96 11.22
CA MET A 1 -4.00 10.41 10.26
C MET A 1 -3.40 11.54 9.44
N SER A 2 -2.10 11.48 9.21
CA SER A 2 -1.41 12.49 8.41
C SER A 2 -1.83 12.41 6.95
N GLU A 3 -1.86 13.55 6.29
CA GLU A 3 -2.17 13.60 4.87
C GLU A 3 -1.08 12.90 4.03
N PRO A 4 -1.44 12.28 2.92
CA PRO A 4 -0.44 11.70 2.03
C PRO A 4 0.40 12.78 1.35
N LEU A 5 1.63 12.43 1.01
CA LEU A 5 2.45 13.24 0.11
C LEU A 5 2.00 12.96 -1.32
N ILE A 6 1.70 14.00 -2.06
CA ILE A 6 1.22 13.88 -3.44
C ILE A 6 2.20 14.55 -4.38
N LEU A 7 2.70 13.79 -5.36
CA LEU A 7 3.42 14.31 -6.51
C LEU A 7 2.43 14.35 -7.68
N ASP A 8 1.84 15.50 -7.91
CA ASP A 8 0.80 15.65 -8.91
C ASP A 8 1.37 15.70 -10.33
N ALA A 9 0.52 15.49 -11.31
CA ALA A 9 0.87 15.54 -12.72
C ALA A 9 -0.25 16.25 -13.49
N PRO A 10 0.10 17.12 -14.45
CA PRO A 10 -0.90 17.76 -15.28
C PRO A 10 -1.69 16.70 -16.06
N ASN A 11 -3.02 16.79 -16.01
CA ASN A 11 -3.92 15.87 -16.72
C ASN A 11 -3.60 14.39 -16.42
N ALA A 12 -3.38 14.06 -15.13
CA ALA A 12 -3.03 12.70 -14.74
C ALA A 12 -4.07 11.69 -15.23
N ASP A 13 -3.61 10.65 -15.92
CA ASP A 13 -4.45 9.55 -16.41
C ASP A 13 -4.09 8.20 -15.75
N ALA A 14 -3.12 8.22 -14.85
CA ALA A 14 -2.68 7.06 -14.08
C ALA A 14 -2.27 7.52 -12.68
N CYS A 15 -2.26 6.58 -11.74
CA CYS A 15 -1.87 6.85 -10.36
C CYS A 15 -1.10 5.67 -9.79
N ILE A 16 -0.04 5.96 -9.05
CA ILE A 16 0.68 4.97 -8.26
C ILE A 16 0.56 5.38 -6.79
N ILE A 17 -0.01 4.49 -5.98
CA ILE A 17 -0.11 4.64 -4.53
C ILE A 17 1.01 3.79 -3.92
N TRP A 18 1.95 4.43 -3.24
CA TRP A 18 3.19 3.77 -2.78
C TRP A 18 3.31 3.85 -1.26
N LEU A 19 3.30 2.69 -0.60
CA LEU A 19 3.35 2.57 0.85
C LEU A 19 4.77 2.27 1.33
N HIS A 20 5.24 3.05 2.30
CA HIS A 20 6.54 2.86 2.94
C HIS A 20 6.54 1.65 3.88
N GLY A 21 7.72 1.23 4.32
CA GLY A 21 7.89 0.14 5.27
C GLY A 21 7.73 0.57 6.74
N LEU A 22 7.78 -0.43 7.61
CA LEU A 22 7.70 -0.24 9.07
C LEU A 22 8.82 0.70 9.55
N GLY A 23 8.46 1.67 10.35
CA GLY A 23 9.42 2.62 10.92
C GLY A 23 9.90 3.71 9.98
N ALA A 24 9.57 3.62 8.68
CA ALA A 24 9.89 4.64 7.70
C ALA A 24 8.78 5.71 7.66
N ASP A 25 8.76 6.54 6.64
CA ASP A 25 7.72 7.54 6.47
C ASP A 25 7.43 7.79 4.98
N ARG A 26 6.42 8.61 4.73
CA ARG A 26 5.96 8.91 3.36
C ARG A 26 7.00 9.54 2.46
N THR A 27 8.09 10.07 2.99
CA THR A 27 9.16 10.69 2.19
C THR A 27 10.21 9.68 1.72
N ASP A 28 10.17 8.46 2.23
CA ASP A 28 11.19 7.44 1.97
C ASP A 28 11.35 7.15 0.46
N PHE A 29 10.23 7.03 -0.25
CA PHE A 29 10.25 6.78 -1.69
C PHE A 29 10.03 8.01 -2.56
N LYS A 30 10.03 9.21 -1.95
CA LYS A 30 9.86 10.45 -2.72
C LYS A 30 10.89 10.61 -3.83
N PRO A 31 12.22 10.38 -3.59
CA PRO A 31 13.20 10.48 -4.68
C PRO A 31 12.95 9.50 -5.82
N VAL A 32 12.53 8.27 -5.50
CA VAL A 32 12.20 7.27 -6.52
C VAL A 32 10.97 7.69 -7.32
N ALA A 33 9.94 8.16 -6.63
CA ALA A 33 8.71 8.63 -7.29
C ALA A 33 9.00 9.83 -8.20
N GLU A 34 9.83 10.77 -7.76
CA GLU A 34 10.22 11.92 -8.59
C GLU A 34 10.97 11.46 -9.84
N ALA A 35 11.88 10.50 -9.71
CA ALA A 35 12.62 9.96 -10.85
C ALA A 35 11.70 9.25 -11.84
N LEU A 36 10.75 8.45 -11.34
CA LEU A 36 9.79 7.77 -12.18
C LEU A 36 8.83 8.74 -12.88
N GLN A 37 8.46 9.83 -12.21
CA GLN A 37 7.56 10.82 -12.79
C GLN A 37 8.20 11.52 -14.01
N MET A 38 9.51 11.60 -14.05
CA MET A 38 10.23 12.16 -15.21
C MET A 38 9.98 11.34 -16.49
N VAL A 39 9.78 10.03 -16.36
CA VAL A 39 9.49 9.14 -17.49
C VAL A 39 8.01 8.78 -17.59
N LEU A 40 7.23 9.10 -16.56
CA LEU A 40 5.79 8.87 -16.51
C LEU A 40 5.10 10.21 -16.18
N PRO A 41 5.14 11.20 -17.09
CA PRO A 41 4.74 12.58 -16.75
C PRO A 41 3.24 12.76 -16.52
N SER A 42 2.41 11.79 -16.90
CA SER A 42 0.97 11.82 -16.67
C SER A 42 0.52 10.93 -15.50
N THR A 43 1.47 10.50 -14.67
CA THR A 43 1.19 9.66 -13.50
C THR A 43 1.29 10.47 -12.22
N ARG A 44 0.20 10.45 -11.44
CA ARG A 44 0.18 11.00 -10.08
C ARG A 44 0.74 9.98 -9.12
N PHE A 45 1.63 10.41 -8.21
CA PHE A 45 2.14 9.55 -7.14
C PHE A 45 1.53 9.99 -5.81
N ILE A 46 0.99 9.04 -5.06
CA ILE A 46 0.43 9.25 -3.72
C ILE A 46 1.22 8.39 -2.75
N LEU A 47 1.85 9.02 -1.78
CA LEU A 47 2.67 8.36 -0.77
C LEU A 47 2.03 8.61 0.60
N PRO A 48 1.18 7.67 1.06
CA PRO A 48 0.51 7.85 2.34
C PRO A 48 1.44 7.58 3.52
N GLN A 49 1.07 8.16 4.68
CA GLN A 49 1.80 8.01 5.93
C GLN A 49 1.08 7.02 6.82
N ALA A 50 1.80 6.01 7.29
CA ALA A 50 1.26 5.08 8.28
C ALA A 50 1.03 5.79 9.62
N PRO A 51 0.00 5.37 10.38
CA PRO A 51 -0.19 5.87 11.73
C PRO A 51 0.96 5.43 12.64
N SER A 52 1.31 6.28 13.61
CA SER A 52 2.28 5.93 14.64
C SER A 52 1.60 5.11 15.72
N GLN A 53 2.09 3.91 15.97
CA GLN A 53 1.52 2.99 16.95
C GLN A 53 2.57 2.03 17.48
N ALA A 54 2.29 1.42 18.62
CA ALA A 54 3.21 0.48 19.26
C ALA A 54 3.38 -0.78 18.40
N VAL A 55 4.61 -1.26 18.29
CA VAL A 55 4.94 -2.48 17.55
C VAL A 55 5.43 -3.53 18.56
N THR A 56 4.63 -4.56 18.77
CA THR A 56 4.83 -5.54 19.84
C THR A 56 6.18 -6.27 19.72
N VAL A 57 6.54 -6.74 18.52
CA VAL A 57 7.82 -7.43 18.31
C VAL A 57 9.05 -6.54 18.49
N ASN A 58 8.87 -5.22 18.47
CA ASN A 58 9.93 -4.24 18.70
C ASN A 58 9.84 -3.65 20.12
N GLY A 59 9.45 -4.44 21.10
CA GLY A 59 9.38 -4.03 22.48
C GLY A 59 8.27 -3.01 22.78
N GLY A 60 7.27 -2.91 21.93
CA GLY A 60 6.18 -1.93 22.09
C GLY A 60 6.56 -0.51 21.69
N TRP A 61 7.72 -0.31 21.06
CA TRP A 61 8.13 1.02 20.60
C TRP A 61 7.14 1.59 19.60
N VAL A 62 6.84 2.87 19.73
CA VAL A 62 5.92 3.58 18.84
C VAL A 62 6.69 4.06 17.61
N MET A 63 6.17 3.70 16.45
CA MET A 63 6.74 4.09 15.15
C MET A 63 5.66 4.05 14.08
N PRO A 64 5.89 4.66 12.90
CA PRO A 64 4.96 4.49 11.79
C PRO A 64 4.79 3.01 11.44
N SER A 65 3.57 2.51 11.52
CA SER A 65 3.26 1.10 11.30
C SER A 65 1.87 0.95 10.69
N TRP A 66 1.77 0.16 9.64
CA TRP A 66 0.48 -0.11 9.00
C TRP A 66 -0.36 -1.09 9.81
N TYR A 67 0.27 -1.98 10.56
CA TYR A 67 -0.39 -2.92 11.47
C TYR A 67 0.63 -3.47 12.47
N ASP A 68 0.14 -3.88 13.65
CA ASP A 68 1.02 -4.45 14.66
C ASP A 68 1.49 -5.85 14.25
N ILE A 69 2.76 -6.13 14.51
CA ILE A 69 3.36 -7.45 14.37
C ILE A 69 3.52 -8.03 15.76
N LEU A 70 2.77 -9.10 16.05
CA LEU A 70 2.66 -9.68 17.37
C LEU A 70 3.77 -10.68 17.67
N ALA A 71 4.21 -11.43 16.66
CA ALA A 71 5.25 -12.43 16.78
C ALA A 71 5.85 -12.80 15.42
N PHE A 72 7.11 -13.29 15.42
CA PHE A 72 7.73 -13.90 14.25
C PHE A 72 7.85 -15.41 14.38
N SER A 73 7.85 -15.95 15.60
CA SER A 73 8.11 -17.36 15.88
C SER A 73 7.05 -17.89 16.86
N PRO A 74 6.56 -19.14 16.71
CA PRO A 74 6.92 -20.13 15.68
C PRO A 74 6.43 -19.78 14.28
N ALA A 75 5.46 -18.87 14.17
CA ALA A 75 4.96 -18.33 12.91
C ALA A 75 4.72 -16.83 13.09
N ARG A 76 4.69 -16.11 11.97
CA ARG A 76 4.36 -14.69 12.00
C ARG A 76 2.89 -14.50 12.40
N ALA A 77 2.66 -13.68 13.42
CA ALA A 77 1.33 -13.29 13.86
C ALA A 77 1.20 -11.77 13.78
N ILE A 78 0.09 -11.29 13.28
CA ILE A 78 -0.17 -9.87 13.07
C ILE A 78 -1.56 -9.50 13.57
N ASP A 79 -1.80 -8.22 13.79
CA ASP A 79 -3.12 -7.68 14.05
C ASP A 79 -3.87 -7.51 12.72
N GLU A 80 -4.76 -8.45 12.43
CA GLU A 80 -5.51 -8.44 11.16
C GLU A 80 -6.52 -7.29 11.08
N ASP A 81 -7.07 -6.85 12.20
CA ASP A 81 -7.99 -5.70 12.21
C ASP A 81 -7.25 -4.43 11.79
N GLN A 82 -6.02 -4.23 12.26
CA GLN A 82 -5.20 -3.10 11.85
C GLN A 82 -4.76 -3.23 10.38
N LEU A 83 -4.47 -4.43 9.92
CA LEU A 83 -4.18 -4.67 8.49
C LEU A 83 -5.38 -4.28 7.63
N ASN A 84 -6.58 -4.69 8.03
CA ASN A 84 -7.81 -4.34 7.31
C ASN A 84 -8.07 -2.83 7.34
N ALA A 85 -7.83 -2.17 8.47
CA ALA A 85 -7.99 -0.72 8.57
C ALA A 85 -7.04 0.02 7.63
N SER A 86 -5.79 -0.43 7.52
CA SER A 86 -4.82 0.15 6.58
C SER A 86 -5.23 -0.11 5.13
N ALA A 87 -5.72 -1.31 4.82
CA ALA A 87 -6.24 -1.62 3.50
C ALA A 87 -7.43 -0.73 3.15
N ASP A 88 -8.32 -0.46 4.09
CA ASP A 88 -9.47 0.44 3.87
C ASP A 88 -9.02 1.87 3.58
N GLN A 89 -7.94 2.34 4.19
CA GLN A 89 -7.35 3.64 3.86
C GLN A 89 -6.83 3.68 2.42
N VAL A 90 -6.18 2.61 1.97
CA VAL A 90 -5.72 2.50 0.58
C VAL A 90 -6.91 2.49 -0.38
N ILE A 91 -7.96 1.75 -0.05
CA ILE A 91 -9.20 1.72 -0.85
C ILE A 91 -9.81 3.11 -0.96
N ALA A 92 -9.83 3.88 0.13
CA ALA A 92 -10.34 5.26 0.08
C ALA A 92 -9.53 6.12 -0.90
N LEU A 93 -8.21 5.95 -0.94
CA LEU A 93 -7.36 6.64 -1.92
C LEU A 93 -7.66 6.19 -3.35
N ILE A 94 -7.86 4.89 -3.57
CA ILE A 94 -8.26 4.37 -4.88
C ILE A 94 -9.58 4.99 -5.34
N ASP A 95 -10.57 4.98 -4.46
CA ASP A 95 -11.90 5.51 -4.78
C ASP A 95 -11.86 7.00 -5.08
N GLU A 96 -11.03 7.75 -4.35
CA GLU A 96 -10.83 9.17 -4.62
C GLU A 96 -10.25 9.40 -6.03
N GLN A 97 -9.26 8.59 -6.43
CA GLN A 97 -8.66 8.73 -7.76
C GLN A 97 -9.64 8.34 -8.86
N ARG A 98 -10.45 7.31 -8.64
CA ARG A 98 -11.49 6.93 -9.59
C ARG A 98 -12.54 8.03 -9.74
N ALA A 99 -12.92 8.69 -8.65
CA ALA A 99 -13.84 9.83 -8.68
C ALA A 99 -13.26 11.00 -9.48
N LYS A 100 -11.94 11.10 -9.56
CA LYS A 100 -11.24 12.12 -10.36
C LYS A 100 -11.05 11.70 -11.82
N GLY A 101 -11.59 10.56 -12.23
CA GLY A 101 -11.57 10.10 -13.61
C GLY A 101 -10.47 9.13 -13.98
N ILE A 102 -9.67 8.66 -13.01
CA ILE A 102 -8.64 7.65 -13.28
C ILE A 102 -9.27 6.27 -13.18
N ALA A 103 -9.20 5.49 -14.26
CA ALA A 103 -9.76 4.15 -14.28
C ALA A 103 -9.01 3.22 -13.32
N ALA A 104 -9.70 2.22 -12.75
CA ALA A 104 -9.08 1.27 -11.82
C ALA A 104 -7.86 0.58 -12.45
N GLU A 105 -7.93 0.24 -13.74
CA GLU A 105 -6.85 -0.42 -14.48
C GLU A 105 -5.63 0.50 -14.70
N ARG A 106 -5.75 1.77 -14.38
CA ARG A 106 -4.66 2.75 -14.44
C ARG A 106 -4.14 3.12 -13.06
N ILE A 107 -4.55 2.39 -12.01
CA ILE A 107 -4.08 2.57 -10.64
C ILE A 107 -3.20 1.40 -10.27
N ILE A 108 -1.96 1.68 -9.86
CA ILE A 108 -0.99 0.68 -9.41
C ILE A 108 -0.76 0.89 -7.92
N LEU A 109 -0.77 -0.20 -7.17
CA LEU A 109 -0.37 -0.19 -5.77
C LEU A 109 1.08 -0.66 -5.67
N ALA A 110 1.90 0.10 -4.99
CA ALA A 110 3.29 -0.26 -4.72
C ALA A 110 3.52 -0.24 -3.21
N GLY A 111 4.38 -1.12 -2.73
CA GLY A 111 4.70 -1.16 -1.31
C GLY A 111 5.99 -1.88 -1.02
N PHE A 112 6.71 -1.38 -0.03
CA PHE A 112 7.96 -1.94 0.45
C PHE A 112 7.76 -2.56 1.83
N SER A 113 8.22 -3.80 2.01
CA SER A 113 8.19 -4.52 3.28
C SER A 113 6.75 -4.57 3.86
N GLN A 114 6.49 -3.99 5.02
CA GLN A 114 5.15 -3.96 5.61
C GLN A 114 4.12 -3.28 4.68
N GLY A 115 4.52 -2.22 3.99
CA GLY A 115 3.66 -1.57 3.00
C GLY A 115 3.30 -2.49 1.84
N GLY A 116 4.22 -3.37 1.44
CA GLY A 116 3.95 -4.39 0.42
C GLY A 116 2.91 -5.40 0.87
N ALA A 117 2.94 -5.80 2.13
CA ALA A 117 1.93 -6.70 2.70
C ALA A 117 0.53 -6.06 2.66
N VAL A 118 0.44 -4.78 2.97
CA VAL A 118 -0.83 -4.04 2.90
C VAL A 118 -1.36 -3.98 1.47
N VAL A 119 -0.51 -3.65 0.48
CA VAL A 119 -0.99 -3.53 -0.91
C VAL A 119 -1.40 -4.88 -1.49
N LEU A 120 -0.69 -5.96 -1.17
CA LEU A 120 -1.09 -7.32 -1.58
C LEU A 120 -2.45 -7.69 -0.98
N HIS A 121 -2.62 -7.47 0.30
CA HIS A 121 -3.89 -7.74 0.99
C HIS A 121 -5.02 -6.90 0.39
N THR A 122 -4.77 -5.62 0.14
CA THR A 122 -5.76 -4.72 -0.46
C THR A 122 -6.19 -5.19 -1.83
N ALA A 123 -5.23 -5.42 -2.73
CA ALA A 123 -5.51 -5.70 -4.13
C ALA A 123 -6.18 -7.07 -4.33
N PHE A 124 -5.80 -8.08 -3.55
CA PHE A 124 -6.21 -9.46 -3.80
C PHE A 124 -7.27 -9.97 -2.83
N ARG A 125 -7.43 -9.36 -1.68
CA ARG A 125 -8.39 -9.81 -0.66
C ARG A 125 -9.52 -8.83 -0.37
N ARG A 126 -9.29 -7.53 -0.57
CA ARG A 126 -10.24 -6.49 -0.13
C ARG A 126 -10.89 -5.72 -1.25
N TYR A 127 -10.15 -5.41 -2.31
CA TYR A 127 -10.69 -4.59 -3.40
C TYR A 127 -11.35 -5.47 -4.46
N ALA A 128 -12.58 -5.12 -4.83
CA ALA A 128 -13.40 -5.99 -5.67
C ALA A 128 -13.02 -5.99 -7.15
N GLN A 129 -12.35 -4.94 -7.62
CA GLN A 129 -12.05 -4.77 -9.04
C GLN A 129 -10.56 -4.93 -9.33
N PRO A 130 -10.20 -5.44 -10.52
CA PRO A 130 -8.79 -5.49 -10.94
C PRO A 130 -8.20 -4.08 -11.04
N LEU A 131 -6.99 -3.94 -10.51
CA LEU A 131 -6.19 -2.72 -10.64
C LEU A 131 -5.19 -2.87 -11.78
N GLY A 132 -4.43 -1.80 -12.07
CA GLY A 132 -3.40 -1.82 -13.09
C GLY A 132 -2.24 -2.75 -12.79
N GLY A 133 -1.94 -2.94 -11.52
CA GLY A 133 -0.89 -3.83 -11.06
C GLY A 133 -0.54 -3.63 -9.61
N VAL A 134 0.30 -4.52 -9.10
CA VAL A 134 0.86 -4.44 -7.75
C VAL A 134 2.37 -4.59 -7.86
N LEU A 135 3.10 -3.65 -7.27
CA LEU A 135 4.55 -3.71 -7.15
C LEU A 135 4.90 -4.01 -5.69
N ALA A 136 5.21 -5.28 -5.43
CA ALA A 136 5.51 -5.76 -4.08
C ALA A 136 7.02 -5.92 -3.93
N LEU A 137 7.63 -5.07 -3.08
CA LEU A 137 9.08 -4.98 -2.92
C LEU A 137 9.51 -5.49 -1.54
N SER A 138 10.35 -6.53 -1.51
CA SER A 138 10.95 -7.08 -0.29
C SER A 138 9.90 -7.33 0.80
N THR A 139 8.84 -8.04 0.45
CA THR A 139 7.65 -8.20 1.26
C THR A 139 7.16 -9.65 1.34
N TYR A 140 6.03 -9.85 2.00
CA TYR A 140 5.36 -11.12 2.14
C TYR A 140 3.86 -10.92 2.00
N ALA A 141 3.12 -12.02 1.77
CA ALA A 141 1.67 -11.99 1.65
C ALA A 141 1.04 -12.57 2.93
N PRO A 142 0.61 -11.73 3.90
CA PRO A 142 0.28 -12.18 5.24
C PRO A 142 -1.00 -13.02 5.33
N THR A 143 -1.84 -12.97 4.30
CA THR A 143 -3.18 -13.58 4.32
C THR A 143 -3.41 -14.51 3.13
N PHE A 144 -2.36 -15.05 2.51
CA PHE A 144 -2.49 -15.82 1.27
C PHE A 144 -2.40 -17.34 1.48
N ASP A 145 -2.12 -17.82 2.69
CA ASP A 145 -1.90 -19.25 2.95
C ASP A 145 -3.09 -20.15 2.58
N ASP A 146 -4.29 -19.65 2.74
CA ASP A 146 -5.53 -20.36 2.46
C ASP A 146 -6.28 -19.82 1.24
N LEU A 147 -5.62 -18.99 0.43
CA LEU A 147 -6.27 -18.25 -0.63
C LEU A 147 -6.28 -19.00 -1.96
N ALA A 148 -7.49 -19.22 -2.49
CA ALA A 148 -7.69 -19.47 -3.91
C ALA A 148 -7.87 -18.09 -4.58
N LEU A 149 -6.96 -17.70 -5.47
CA LEU A 149 -7.07 -16.43 -6.16
C LEU A 149 -8.29 -16.39 -7.07
N ASP A 150 -8.98 -15.26 -7.06
CA ASP A 150 -10.07 -14.99 -7.98
C ASP A 150 -9.53 -15.01 -9.42
N GLU A 151 -10.34 -15.52 -10.36
CA GLU A 151 -9.95 -15.63 -11.77
C GLU A 151 -9.49 -14.30 -12.38
N ARG A 152 -10.09 -13.19 -11.95
CA ARG A 152 -9.72 -11.85 -12.44
C ARG A 152 -8.29 -11.44 -12.05
N HIS A 153 -7.67 -12.10 -11.07
CA HIS A 153 -6.32 -11.82 -10.59
C HIS A 153 -5.28 -12.81 -11.10
N LYS A 154 -5.67 -13.78 -11.93
CA LYS A 154 -4.77 -14.82 -12.42
C LYS A 154 -4.08 -14.48 -13.74
N ARG A 155 -4.28 -13.30 -14.26
CA ARG A 155 -3.75 -12.87 -15.54
C ARG A 155 -2.46 -12.08 -15.42
#